data_09b87b62cabd06f8120f30cef58404a6
#
_entry.id   09b87b62cabd06f8120f30cef58404a6
#
_cell.length_a   1.000
_cell.length_b   1.000
_cell.length_c   1.000
_cell.angle_alpha   90.00
_cell.angle_beta   90.00
_cell.angle_gamma   90.00
#
_symmetry.space_group_name_H-M   'P 1'
#
loop_
_entity.id
_entity.type
_entity.pdbx_description
1 polymer ?
#
loop_
_entity_poly.entity_id
_entity_poly.type
_entity_poly.pdbx_seq_one_letter_code
_entity_poly.pdbx_strand_id
1 'polypeptide(L)'
;MTKFIPLDLGPTRLDEGAGAPSGRLDVKMFRVADDPITEAQTDVEIAREFIANGELTPRSIANSQKELYRFLTWCREEAKKTLAQLNVADLNAYKEFLRNPPPDWISTTKWPRSDPRYRPFTGPLSDPSRRQAMIAVKGLLAFAEQTGYLRRNPGALVRNVRTPTSSRITRYLTPQAIELAIATVTARPADSPPALRRRERDRFLLIAFAQTGARLNEIVGASMGLIYSEGGGRWWLDVIGKGNKPRRLPVPPQMLEAFRRYREAFGLAPDTNRADRMPLVLSSRSRAVSRLSDEAAGEALKAVFAEAALVAERQGDGDSAAALRHASVHWLRHSMLTNHANNGVQLKTLQDTAGHANIATTAAYLHKTDNERHDEIIKSGGNS
;
A
#
# COMPACT_ATOMS: atom_id res chain seq x y z
N MET A 1 7.15 18.45 -28.66
CA MET A 1 6.20 17.98 -27.64
C MET A 1 6.15 16.46 -27.68
N THR A 2 6.64 15.81 -26.65
CA THR A 2 6.65 14.35 -26.51
C THR A 2 5.21 13.84 -26.44
N LYS A 3 4.74 13.10 -27.45
CA LYS A 3 3.42 12.47 -27.42
C LYS A 3 3.51 11.17 -26.64
N PHE A 4 2.95 11.14 -25.45
CA PHE A 4 2.82 9.90 -24.68
C PHE A 4 1.69 9.05 -25.26
N ILE A 5 2.03 8.09 -26.11
CA ILE A 5 1.07 7.17 -26.71
C ILE A 5 0.73 6.11 -25.65
N PRO A 6 -0.57 5.83 -25.40
CA PRO A 6 -0.96 4.77 -24.50
C PRO A 6 -0.36 3.43 -24.94
N LEU A 7 0.41 2.79 -24.05
CA LEU A 7 0.82 1.40 -24.20
C LEU A 7 -0.21 0.57 -23.43
N ASP A 8 -0.91 -0.31 -24.15
CA ASP A 8 -1.81 -1.25 -23.50
C ASP A 8 -1.02 -2.40 -22.88
N LEU A 9 -0.90 -2.41 -21.56
CA LEU A 9 -0.30 -3.47 -20.76
C LEU A 9 -1.36 -4.28 -19.99
N GLY A 10 -2.63 -4.21 -20.42
CA GLY A 10 -3.71 -5.00 -19.86
C GLY A 10 -3.62 -6.48 -20.24
N PRO A 11 -4.32 -7.38 -19.51
CA PRO A 11 -4.41 -8.78 -19.90
C PRO A 11 -5.04 -8.89 -21.29
N THR A 12 -4.50 -9.75 -22.11
CA THR A 12 -5.07 -10.10 -23.42
C THR A 12 -6.44 -10.72 -23.17
N ARG A 13 -7.54 -9.97 -23.39
CA ARG A 13 -8.83 -10.61 -23.61
C ARG A 13 -8.77 -11.23 -24.99
N LEU A 14 -8.96 -12.53 -25.04
CA LEU A 14 -9.27 -13.24 -26.26
C LEU A 14 -10.72 -12.87 -26.67
N ASP A 15 -10.93 -11.66 -27.14
CA ASP A 15 -12.15 -11.24 -27.79
C ASP A 15 -11.78 -10.77 -29.19
N GLU A 16 -12.27 -11.52 -30.14
CA GLU A 16 -12.23 -11.22 -31.57
C GLU A 16 -12.98 -9.91 -31.87
N GLY A 17 -12.32 -9.01 -32.62
CA GLY A 17 -12.98 -8.02 -33.41
C GLY A 17 -13.21 -6.64 -32.85
N ALA A 18 -12.15 -5.84 -32.73
CA ALA A 18 -12.23 -4.39 -33.00
C ALA A 18 -10.82 -3.88 -33.33
N GLY A 19 -10.65 -3.33 -34.51
CA GLY A 19 -9.36 -2.83 -35.00
C GLY A 19 -8.80 -1.72 -34.13
N ALA A 20 -7.70 -2.01 -33.47
CA ALA A 20 -6.87 -1.02 -32.81
C ALA A 20 -6.12 -0.19 -33.88
N PRO A 21 -5.95 1.13 -33.72
CA PRO A 21 -5.08 1.89 -34.61
C PRO A 21 -3.66 1.39 -34.46
N SER A 22 -3.15 0.76 -35.49
CA SER A 22 -1.80 0.23 -35.60
C SER A 22 -0.80 1.37 -35.72
N GLY A 23 -0.34 1.87 -34.61
CA GLY A 23 0.93 2.57 -34.54
C GLY A 23 2.05 1.54 -34.60
N ARG A 24 2.29 0.97 -35.78
CA ARG A 24 3.42 0.08 -36.04
C ARG A 24 4.71 0.86 -35.79
N LEU A 25 5.41 0.53 -34.74
CA LEU A 25 6.84 0.62 -34.71
C LEU A 25 7.35 -0.60 -35.52
N ASP A 26 7.59 -0.40 -36.81
CA ASP A 26 8.33 -1.37 -37.64
C ASP A 26 9.79 -1.39 -37.16
N VAL A 27 10.05 -2.11 -36.09
CA VAL A 27 11.39 -2.47 -35.69
C VAL A 27 11.58 -3.94 -36.05
N LYS A 28 12.38 -4.20 -37.09
CA LYS A 28 12.83 -5.56 -37.44
C LYS A 28 13.38 -6.23 -36.21
N MET A 29 12.67 -7.26 -35.75
CA MET A 29 13.09 -8.04 -34.59
C MET A 29 14.32 -8.87 -34.89
N PHE A 30 15.29 -8.79 -34.00
CA PHE A 30 16.31 -9.82 -33.88
C PHE A 30 15.76 -10.90 -32.92
N ARG A 31 15.09 -11.92 -33.45
CA ARG A 31 14.91 -13.18 -32.73
C ARG A 31 16.26 -13.71 -32.35
N VAL A 32 16.45 -14.10 -31.13
CA VAL A 32 17.80 -14.23 -30.60
C VAL A 32 18.06 -15.59 -29.97
N ALA A 33 17.07 -16.39 -29.65
CA ALA A 33 17.22 -17.80 -29.39
C ALA A 33 16.78 -18.62 -30.62
N ASP A 34 17.46 -19.72 -30.88
CA ASP A 34 17.12 -20.66 -31.98
C ASP A 34 15.75 -21.32 -31.72
N ASP A 35 15.25 -21.29 -30.45
CA ASP A 35 13.94 -21.80 -30.02
C ASP A 35 13.36 -21.01 -28.82
N PRO A 36 12.79 -19.81 -29.03
CA PRO A 36 12.16 -19.05 -27.95
C PRO A 36 10.88 -19.73 -27.49
N ILE A 37 10.69 -19.79 -26.17
CA ILE A 37 9.46 -20.33 -25.55
C ILE A 37 8.35 -19.27 -25.42
N THR A 38 8.51 -18.10 -26.01
CA THR A 38 7.53 -17.01 -26.06
C THR A 38 7.10 -16.72 -27.50
N GLU A 39 5.83 -16.35 -27.68
CA GLU A 39 5.30 -15.87 -28.97
C GLU A 39 5.43 -14.35 -29.14
N ALA A 40 5.87 -13.63 -28.07
CA ALA A 40 6.01 -12.20 -28.09
C ALA A 40 6.95 -11.73 -29.21
N GLN A 41 6.45 -10.75 -29.99
CA GLN A 41 7.17 -10.18 -31.14
C GLN A 41 7.64 -8.74 -30.85
N THR A 42 7.13 -8.12 -29.78
CA THR A 42 7.41 -6.74 -29.41
C THR A 42 7.71 -6.59 -27.92
N ASP A 43 8.42 -5.50 -27.56
CA ASP A 43 8.72 -5.16 -26.16
C ASP A 43 7.46 -5.00 -25.31
N VAL A 44 6.33 -4.61 -25.90
CA VAL A 44 5.04 -4.49 -25.23
C VAL A 44 4.43 -5.87 -24.98
N GLU A 45 4.50 -6.78 -25.93
CA GLU A 45 3.95 -8.14 -25.80
C GLU A 45 4.70 -8.93 -24.73
N ILE A 46 6.04 -8.91 -24.71
CA ILE A 46 6.80 -9.59 -23.67
C ILE A 46 6.53 -8.99 -22.27
N ALA A 47 6.28 -7.69 -22.18
CA ALA A 47 5.89 -7.06 -20.91
C ALA A 47 4.47 -7.47 -20.47
N ARG A 48 3.53 -7.69 -21.41
CA ARG A 48 2.20 -8.26 -21.11
C ARG A 48 2.32 -9.70 -20.62
N GLU A 49 3.09 -10.53 -21.31
CA GLU A 49 3.32 -11.91 -20.89
C GLU A 49 3.93 -11.97 -19.49
N PHE A 50 4.94 -11.14 -19.19
CA PHE A 50 5.53 -11.04 -17.85
C PHE A 50 4.51 -10.70 -16.78
N ILE A 51 3.57 -9.77 -17.06
CA ILE A 51 2.52 -9.39 -16.11
C ILE A 51 1.50 -10.53 -15.96
N ALA A 52 1.13 -11.19 -17.07
CA ALA A 52 0.13 -12.26 -17.09
C ALA A 52 0.63 -13.54 -16.40
N ASN A 53 1.91 -13.88 -16.56
CA ASN A 53 2.51 -15.07 -15.94
C ASN A 53 2.83 -14.90 -14.45
N GLY A 54 2.74 -13.67 -13.91
CA GLY A 54 2.91 -13.44 -12.48
C GLY A 54 1.61 -13.75 -11.73
N GLU A 55 1.64 -14.63 -10.73
CA GLU A 55 0.53 -14.78 -9.76
C GLU A 55 0.44 -13.52 -8.87
N LEU A 56 0.12 -12.38 -9.48
CA LEU A 56 0.15 -11.08 -8.83
C LEU A 56 -1.24 -10.67 -8.34
N THR A 57 -1.27 -9.99 -7.20
CA THR A 57 -2.51 -9.32 -6.77
C THR A 57 -2.86 -8.19 -7.74
N PRO A 58 -4.15 -7.78 -7.86
CA PRO A 58 -4.55 -6.66 -8.73
C PRO A 58 -3.73 -5.38 -8.51
N ARG A 59 -3.37 -5.09 -7.26
CA ARG A 59 -2.52 -3.94 -6.90
C ARG A 59 -1.07 -4.10 -7.40
N SER A 60 -0.52 -5.31 -7.33
CA SER A 60 0.81 -5.60 -7.85
C SER A 60 0.85 -5.52 -9.37
N ILE A 61 -0.20 -6.01 -10.04
CA ILE A 61 -0.39 -5.86 -11.50
C ILE A 61 -0.39 -4.38 -11.88
N ALA A 62 -1.24 -3.57 -11.25
CA ALA A 62 -1.33 -2.13 -11.53
C ALA A 62 0.00 -1.40 -11.31
N ASN A 63 0.75 -1.78 -10.27
CA ASN A 63 2.08 -1.21 -10.04
C ASN A 63 3.10 -1.64 -11.10
N SER A 64 3.14 -2.92 -11.46
CA SER A 64 4.01 -3.41 -12.55
C SER A 64 3.67 -2.74 -13.88
N GLN A 65 2.40 -2.65 -14.24
CA GLN A 65 1.94 -1.93 -15.43
C GLN A 65 2.39 -0.46 -15.45
N LYS A 66 2.32 0.22 -14.30
CA LYS A 66 2.77 1.61 -14.18
C LYS A 66 4.27 1.75 -14.40
N GLU A 67 5.08 0.92 -13.75
CA GLU A 67 6.53 1.03 -13.83
C GLU A 67 7.06 0.56 -15.20
N LEU A 68 6.49 -0.51 -15.77
CA LEU A 68 6.87 -0.97 -17.11
C LEU A 68 6.43 0.01 -18.21
N TYR A 69 5.25 0.65 -18.06
CA TYR A 69 4.84 1.73 -18.95
C TYR A 69 5.87 2.86 -18.98
N ARG A 70 6.34 3.31 -17.80
CA ARG A 70 7.38 4.34 -17.66
C ARG A 70 8.66 3.94 -18.37
N PHE A 71 9.09 2.70 -18.14
CA PHE A 71 10.33 2.17 -18.69
C PHE A 71 10.26 2.03 -20.22
N LEU A 72 9.24 1.38 -20.76
CA LEU A 72 9.10 1.20 -22.20
C LEU A 72 8.91 2.54 -22.93
N THR A 73 8.21 3.49 -22.30
CA THR A 73 8.09 4.86 -22.85
C THR A 73 9.46 5.54 -22.86
N TRP A 74 10.26 5.41 -21.80
CA TRP A 74 11.61 5.94 -21.76
C TRP A 74 12.53 5.28 -22.81
N CYS A 75 12.44 3.97 -22.98
CA CYS A 75 13.21 3.27 -24.04
C CYS A 75 12.90 3.85 -25.41
N ARG A 76 11.61 4.12 -25.69
CA ARG A 76 11.17 4.66 -26.98
C ARG A 76 11.53 6.14 -27.16
N GLU A 77 11.26 6.98 -26.17
CA GLU A 77 11.32 8.45 -26.31
C GLU A 77 12.71 9.02 -26.01
N GLU A 78 13.42 8.48 -25.04
CA GLU A 78 14.72 9.00 -24.59
C GLU A 78 15.89 8.15 -25.12
N ALA A 79 15.88 6.85 -24.82
CA ALA A 79 16.96 5.98 -25.24
C ALA A 79 16.97 5.70 -26.75
N LYS A 80 15.80 5.76 -27.40
CA LYS A 80 15.59 5.37 -28.82
C LYS A 80 16.07 3.96 -29.10
N LYS A 81 15.82 3.03 -28.16
CA LYS A 81 16.29 1.65 -28.18
C LYS A 81 15.16 0.68 -27.84
N THR A 82 15.21 -0.52 -28.42
CA THR A 82 14.43 -1.68 -27.96
C THR A 82 15.10 -2.33 -26.75
N LEU A 83 14.38 -3.23 -26.05
CA LEU A 83 14.93 -3.98 -24.93
C LEU A 83 16.21 -4.77 -25.33
N ALA A 84 16.23 -5.31 -26.55
CA ALA A 84 17.39 -6.08 -27.09
C ALA A 84 18.65 -5.21 -27.31
N GLN A 85 18.50 -3.91 -27.48
CA GLN A 85 19.58 -2.96 -27.71
C GLN A 85 20.13 -2.33 -26.43
N LEU A 86 19.44 -2.55 -25.30
CA LEU A 86 19.84 -1.97 -24.02
C LEU A 86 21.13 -2.61 -23.48
N ASN A 87 21.92 -1.78 -22.82
CA ASN A 87 23.10 -2.19 -22.08
C ASN A 87 23.05 -1.69 -20.62
N VAL A 88 24.09 -2.00 -19.84
CA VAL A 88 24.21 -1.60 -18.43
C VAL A 88 24.22 -0.09 -18.26
N ALA A 89 24.84 0.65 -19.17
CA ALA A 89 24.90 2.12 -19.12
C ALA A 89 23.50 2.73 -19.31
N ASP A 90 22.71 2.20 -20.25
CA ASP A 90 21.34 2.65 -20.47
C ASP A 90 20.47 2.49 -19.20
N LEU A 91 20.57 1.34 -18.52
CA LEU A 91 19.82 1.10 -17.29
C LEU A 91 20.27 2.00 -16.13
N ASN A 92 21.55 2.36 -16.07
CA ASN A 92 22.03 3.36 -15.12
C ASN A 92 21.54 4.75 -15.49
N ALA A 93 21.46 5.12 -16.76
CA ALA A 93 20.86 6.36 -17.22
C ALA A 93 19.36 6.42 -16.86
N TYR A 94 18.63 5.32 -17.03
CA TYR A 94 17.24 5.24 -16.58
C TYR A 94 17.08 5.46 -15.05
N LYS A 95 18.00 4.91 -14.24
CA LYS A 95 17.99 5.18 -12.78
C LYS A 95 18.14 6.66 -12.44
N GLU A 96 19.01 7.38 -13.16
CA GLU A 96 19.16 8.82 -12.96
C GLU A 96 17.98 9.61 -13.53
N PHE A 97 17.42 9.18 -14.66
CA PHE A 97 16.19 9.73 -15.21
C PHE A 97 15.01 9.65 -14.21
N LEU A 98 14.87 8.53 -13.50
CA LEU A 98 13.85 8.39 -12.44
C LEU A 98 14.07 9.35 -11.26
N ARG A 99 15.32 9.76 -11.02
CA ARG A 99 15.66 10.74 -9.98
C ARG A 99 15.23 12.15 -10.37
N ASN A 100 15.48 12.52 -11.62
CA ASN A 100 15.23 13.85 -12.15
C ASN A 100 14.59 13.77 -13.54
N PRO A 101 13.32 13.35 -13.64
CA PRO A 101 12.64 13.33 -14.93
C PRO A 101 12.52 14.75 -15.48
N PRO A 102 12.67 14.96 -16.81
CA PRO A 102 12.51 16.27 -17.43
C PRO A 102 11.12 16.86 -17.20
N PRO A 103 10.98 18.21 -17.24
CA PRO A 103 9.69 18.86 -16.97
C PRO A 103 8.54 18.41 -17.87
N ASP A 104 8.81 18.07 -19.13
CA ASP A 104 7.82 17.57 -20.10
C ASP A 104 7.32 16.15 -19.79
N TRP A 105 7.97 15.43 -18.89
CA TRP A 105 7.53 14.13 -18.34
C TRP A 105 6.74 14.26 -17.03
N ILE A 106 6.58 15.45 -16.49
CA ILE A 106 5.94 15.71 -15.20
C ILE A 106 4.60 16.42 -15.38
N SER A 107 3.58 15.99 -14.64
CA SER A 107 2.34 16.72 -14.43
C SER A 107 1.89 16.58 -12.97
N THR A 108 1.62 17.71 -12.33
CA THR A 108 1.05 17.73 -10.96
C THR A 108 -0.42 17.30 -10.95
N THR A 109 -1.12 17.45 -12.09
CA THR A 109 -2.50 16.98 -12.27
C THR A 109 -2.49 15.57 -12.85
N LYS A 110 -3.29 14.69 -12.25
CA LYS A 110 -3.47 13.33 -12.75
C LYS A 110 -4.46 13.32 -13.91
N TRP A 111 -3.96 13.00 -15.09
CA TRP A 111 -4.76 12.82 -16.29
C TRP A 111 -4.90 11.34 -16.63
N PRO A 112 -6.01 10.89 -17.23
CA PRO A 112 -6.10 9.56 -17.83
C PRO A 112 -5.00 9.33 -18.88
N ARG A 113 -4.54 8.10 -19.05
CA ARG A 113 -3.48 7.78 -20.04
C ARG A 113 -3.87 8.12 -21.49
N SER A 114 -5.17 8.16 -21.78
CA SER A 114 -5.71 8.56 -23.09
C SER A 114 -5.70 10.08 -23.31
N ASP A 115 -5.49 10.88 -22.28
CA ASP A 115 -5.47 12.33 -22.38
C ASP A 115 -4.11 12.83 -22.90
N PRO A 116 -4.05 13.74 -23.89
CA PRO A 116 -2.78 14.30 -24.39
C PRO A 116 -1.92 15.00 -23.34
N ARG A 117 -2.53 15.44 -22.23
CA ARG A 117 -1.85 16.08 -21.09
C ARG A 117 -1.27 15.06 -20.12
N TYR A 118 -1.53 13.77 -20.29
CA TYR A 118 -0.97 12.74 -19.43
C TYR A 118 0.55 12.81 -19.40
N ARG A 119 1.14 12.73 -18.22
CA ARG A 119 2.57 12.58 -18.00
C ARG A 119 2.83 11.44 -17.03
N PRO A 120 3.88 10.64 -17.26
CA PRO A 120 4.15 9.45 -16.45
C PRO A 120 4.56 9.75 -15.00
N PHE A 121 4.99 10.98 -14.71
CA PHE A 121 5.48 11.38 -13.40
C PHE A 121 4.69 12.55 -12.83
N THR A 122 4.59 12.60 -11.51
CA THR A 122 4.10 13.77 -10.75
C THR A 122 5.26 14.58 -10.16
N GLY A 123 6.48 14.11 -10.31
CA GLY A 123 7.72 14.69 -9.82
C GLY A 123 8.84 13.65 -9.74
N PRO A 124 10.02 14.05 -9.24
CA PRO A 124 11.14 13.15 -8.96
C PRO A 124 10.75 11.98 -8.05
N LEU A 125 11.30 10.80 -8.31
CA LEU A 125 11.02 9.63 -7.49
C LEU A 125 12.00 9.53 -6.30
N SER A 126 11.45 9.24 -5.12
CA SER A 126 12.24 8.88 -3.94
C SER A 126 13.03 7.58 -4.17
N ASP A 127 14.12 7.37 -3.42
CA ASP A 127 14.94 6.17 -3.53
C ASP A 127 14.15 4.85 -3.36
N PRO A 128 13.21 4.73 -2.42
CA PRO A 128 12.34 3.54 -2.36
C PRO A 128 11.50 3.35 -3.63
N SER A 129 10.94 4.42 -4.20
CA SER A 129 10.15 4.36 -5.43
C SER A 129 11.01 3.99 -6.64
N ARG A 130 12.22 4.56 -6.74
CA ARG A 130 13.22 4.20 -7.78
C ARG A 130 13.62 2.74 -7.68
N ARG A 131 13.86 2.25 -6.43
CA ARG A 131 14.16 0.84 -6.19
C ARG A 131 13.01 -0.06 -6.67
N GLN A 132 11.77 0.30 -6.37
CA GLN A 132 10.59 -0.46 -6.80
C GLN A 132 10.44 -0.49 -8.32
N ALA A 133 10.67 0.65 -9.00
CA ALA A 133 10.68 0.72 -10.46
C ALA A 133 11.75 -0.20 -11.05
N MET A 134 12.97 -0.16 -10.52
CA MET A 134 14.08 -1.02 -10.99
C MET A 134 13.83 -2.51 -10.72
N ILE A 135 13.12 -2.88 -9.66
CA ILE A 135 12.71 -4.28 -9.41
C ILE A 135 11.78 -4.76 -10.53
N ALA A 136 10.79 -3.98 -10.93
CA ALA A 136 9.88 -4.32 -12.02
C ALA A 136 10.62 -4.46 -13.36
N VAL A 137 11.50 -3.51 -13.68
CA VAL A 137 12.31 -3.52 -14.90
C VAL A 137 13.23 -4.76 -14.96
N LYS A 138 13.94 -5.04 -13.86
CA LYS A 138 14.84 -6.22 -13.79
C LYS A 138 14.06 -7.52 -13.87
N GLY A 139 12.84 -7.57 -13.30
CA GLY A 139 11.94 -8.72 -13.42
C GLY A 139 11.56 -8.97 -14.90
N LEU A 140 11.15 -7.91 -15.61
CA LEU A 140 10.86 -8.01 -17.04
C LEU A 140 12.07 -8.50 -17.85
N LEU A 141 13.25 -7.91 -17.65
CA LEU A 141 14.46 -8.28 -18.39
C LEU A 141 14.91 -9.73 -18.10
N ALA A 142 14.74 -10.19 -16.84
CA ALA A 142 15.02 -11.57 -16.49
C ALA A 142 14.04 -12.55 -17.15
N PHE A 143 12.74 -12.23 -17.15
CA PHE A 143 11.72 -13.01 -17.83
C PHE A 143 11.97 -13.07 -19.35
N ALA A 144 12.29 -11.93 -19.96
CA ALA A 144 12.58 -11.84 -21.38
C ALA A 144 13.82 -12.66 -21.78
N GLU A 145 14.85 -12.74 -20.92
CA GLU A 145 16.00 -13.62 -21.13
C GLU A 145 15.62 -15.10 -20.98
N GLN A 146 14.89 -15.45 -19.91
CA GLN A 146 14.46 -16.83 -19.65
C GLN A 146 13.55 -17.39 -20.74
N THR A 147 12.72 -16.55 -21.36
CA THR A 147 11.82 -16.95 -22.46
C THR A 147 12.49 -16.95 -23.83
N GLY A 148 13.78 -16.55 -23.93
CA GLY A 148 14.50 -16.47 -25.20
C GLY A 148 14.17 -15.22 -26.03
N TYR A 149 13.35 -14.27 -25.50
CA TYR A 149 13.11 -12.98 -26.15
C TYR A 149 14.38 -12.12 -26.20
N LEU A 150 15.21 -12.18 -25.14
CA LEU A 150 16.51 -11.53 -25.08
C LEU A 150 17.64 -12.58 -24.99
N ARG A 151 18.75 -12.32 -25.67
CA ARG A 151 19.97 -13.15 -25.56
C ARG A 151 20.73 -12.91 -24.26
N ARG A 152 20.64 -11.71 -23.70
CA ARG A 152 21.38 -11.25 -22.51
C ARG A 152 20.53 -10.32 -21.68
N ASN A 153 20.69 -10.43 -20.38
CA ASN A 153 20.00 -9.58 -19.41
C ASN A 153 20.95 -8.51 -18.84
N PRO A 154 20.96 -7.28 -19.37
CA PRO A 154 21.79 -6.21 -18.81
C PRO A 154 21.37 -5.83 -17.38
N GLY A 155 20.12 -6.11 -16.98
CA GLY A 155 19.61 -5.85 -15.64
C GLY A 155 20.26 -6.69 -14.55
N ALA A 156 20.83 -7.87 -14.90
CA ALA A 156 21.51 -8.73 -13.94
C ALA A 156 22.73 -8.04 -13.31
N LEU A 157 23.44 -7.22 -14.08
CA LEU A 157 24.66 -6.51 -13.65
C LEU A 157 24.40 -5.16 -12.99
N VAL A 158 23.17 -4.64 -13.08
CA VAL A 158 22.80 -3.34 -12.50
C VAL A 158 22.46 -3.50 -11.02
N ARG A 159 23.14 -2.77 -10.14
CA ARG A 159 22.81 -2.75 -8.72
C ARG A 159 21.52 -1.97 -8.49
N ASN A 160 20.66 -2.48 -7.60
CA ASN A 160 19.48 -1.76 -7.18
C ASN A 160 19.83 -0.47 -6.43
N VAL A 161 18.91 0.48 -6.44
CA VAL A 161 19.02 1.71 -5.64
C VAL A 161 19.13 1.33 -4.17
N ARG A 162 20.16 1.83 -3.50
CA ARG A 162 20.31 1.66 -2.04
C ARG A 162 19.30 2.56 -1.36
N THR A 163 18.49 1.98 -0.51
CA THR A 163 17.61 2.74 0.39
C THR A 163 18.23 2.67 1.78
N PRO A 164 18.48 3.81 2.45
CA PRO A 164 18.91 3.78 3.83
C PRO A 164 17.91 2.97 4.65
N THR A 165 18.37 1.96 5.33
CA THR A 165 17.55 1.24 6.31
C THR A 165 17.50 2.11 7.55
N SER A 166 16.49 2.97 7.68
CA SER A 166 16.21 3.62 8.95
C SER A 166 15.81 2.54 9.93
N SER A 167 16.67 2.29 10.92
CA SER A 167 16.34 1.37 12.00
C SER A 167 15.29 1.97 12.97
N ARG A 168 15.06 3.27 12.94
CA ARG A 168 14.10 3.97 13.80
C ARG A 168 12.78 4.20 13.07
N ILE A 169 11.68 3.73 13.67
CA ILE A 169 10.33 4.08 13.23
C ILE A 169 9.98 5.42 13.87
N THR A 170 9.99 6.46 13.04
CA THR A 170 9.62 7.83 13.46
C THR A 170 8.17 8.17 13.10
N ARG A 171 7.49 7.29 12.37
CA ARG A 171 6.14 7.51 11.83
C ARG A 171 5.10 6.78 12.67
N TYR A 172 4.81 7.30 13.86
CA TYR A 172 3.78 6.81 14.75
C TYR A 172 3.10 7.97 15.48
N LEU A 173 1.91 7.74 16.00
CA LEU A 173 1.17 8.67 16.84
C LEU A 173 1.32 8.26 18.29
N THR A 174 1.42 9.24 19.18
CA THR A 174 1.35 9.00 20.63
C THR A 174 -0.06 8.54 21.03
N PRO A 175 -0.22 7.84 22.17
CA PRO A 175 -1.55 7.52 22.69
C PRO A 175 -2.45 8.75 22.81
N GLN A 176 -1.91 9.88 23.29
CA GLN A 176 -2.63 11.15 23.44
C GLN A 176 -3.15 11.69 22.09
N ALA A 177 -2.31 11.63 21.03
CA ALA A 177 -2.72 12.07 19.69
C ALA A 177 -3.84 11.16 19.11
N ILE A 178 -3.80 9.85 19.40
CA ILE A 178 -4.85 8.90 19.00
C ILE A 178 -6.15 9.19 19.75
N GLU A 179 -6.10 9.41 21.06
CA GLU A 179 -7.24 9.76 21.89
C GLU A 179 -7.87 11.08 21.42
N LEU A 180 -7.06 12.09 21.11
CA LEU A 180 -7.52 13.36 20.55
C LEU A 180 -8.26 13.15 19.23
N ALA A 181 -7.74 12.31 18.34
CA ALA A 181 -8.39 11.99 17.07
C ALA A 181 -9.73 11.26 17.29
N ILE A 182 -9.81 10.34 18.27
CA ILE A 182 -11.05 9.65 18.65
C ILE A 182 -12.06 10.65 19.23
N ALA A 183 -11.63 11.54 20.11
CA ALA A 183 -12.48 12.59 20.67
C ALA A 183 -13.01 13.52 19.56
N THR A 184 -12.14 13.94 18.65
CA THR A 184 -12.50 14.82 17.53
C THR A 184 -13.56 14.19 16.64
N VAL A 185 -13.39 12.94 16.18
CA VAL A 185 -14.41 12.29 15.34
C VAL A 185 -15.70 12.03 16.11
N THR A 186 -15.63 11.77 17.41
CA THR A 186 -16.81 11.56 18.27
C THR A 186 -17.63 12.85 18.44
N ALA A 187 -16.96 14.00 18.46
CA ALA A 187 -17.60 15.32 18.60
C ALA A 187 -18.21 15.86 17.30
N ARG A 188 -18.04 15.19 16.16
CA ARG A 188 -18.65 15.62 14.89
C ARG A 188 -20.16 15.68 15.00
N PRO A 189 -20.83 16.72 14.44
CA PRO A 189 -22.28 16.78 14.35
C PRO A 189 -22.88 15.54 13.70
N ALA A 190 -24.04 15.11 14.17
CA ALA A 190 -24.80 13.96 13.69
C ALA A 190 -26.26 14.30 13.46
N ASP A 191 -26.51 15.47 12.88
CA ASP A 191 -27.82 16.08 12.72
C ASP A 191 -28.71 15.39 11.69
N SER A 192 -28.14 14.42 10.99
CA SER A 192 -28.84 13.61 9.99
C SER A 192 -28.37 12.16 10.01
N PRO A 193 -29.22 11.21 9.58
CA PRO A 193 -28.79 9.79 9.49
C PRO A 193 -27.52 9.56 8.67
N PRO A 194 -27.26 10.23 7.53
CA PRO A 194 -25.99 10.12 6.84
C PRO A 194 -24.79 10.66 7.62
N ALA A 195 -24.95 11.75 8.37
CA ALA A 195 -23.91 12.33 9.21
C ALA A 195 -23.57 11.39 10.38
N LEU A 196 -24.59 10.84 11.06
CA LEU A 196 -24.43 9.85 12.11
C LEU A 196 -23.68 8.60 11.59
N ARG A 197 -24.12 8.04 10.46
CA ARG A 197 -23.47 6.88 9.83
C ARG A 197 -22.00 7.14 9.53
N ARG A 198 -21.68 8.32 9.00
CA ARG A 198 -20.30 8.69 8.67
C ARG A 198 -19.47 8.82 9.95
N ARG A 199 -19.96 9.49 10.98
CA ARG A 199 -19.29 9.69 12.26
C ARG A 199 -18.97 8.35 12.93
N GLU A 200 -19.95 7.47 13.08
CA GLU A 200 -19.75 6.19 13.76
C GLU A 200 -18.88 5.22 12.95
N ARG A 201 -18.99 5.25 11.63
CA ARG A 201 -18.07 4.49 10.75
C ARG A 201 -16.63 4.96 10.90
N ASP A 202 -16.38 6.26 10.83
CA ASP A 202 -15.02 6.81 10.88
C ASP A 202 -14.43 6.60 12.28
N ARG A 203 -15.25 6.71 13.34
CA ARG A 203 -14.86 6.38 14.71
C ARG A 203 -14.50 4.90 14.85
N PHE A 204 -15.32 3.99 14.35
CA PHE A 204 -15.03 2.55 14.36
C PHE A 204 -13.73 2.25 13.60
N LEU A 205 -13.56 2.78 12.41
CA LEU A 205 -12.32 2.58 11.62
C LEU A 205 -11.07 3.03 12.38
N LEU A 206 -11.10 4.24 12.95
CA LEU A 206 -9.96 4.76 13.70
C LEU A 206 -9.59 3.86 14.88
N ILE A 207 -10.58 3.46 15.69
CA ILE A 207 -10.38 2.59 16.85
C ILE A 207 -9.90 1.19 16.40
N ALA A 208 -10.53 0.61 15.36
CA ALA A 208 -10.16 -0.70 14.85
C ALA A 208 -8.69 -0.74 14.40
N PHE A 209 -8.23 0.27 13.64
CA PHE A 209 -6.83 0.32 13.23
C PHE A 209 -5.87 0.63 14.38
N ALA A 210 -6.24 1.53 15.29
CA ALA A 210 -5.40 1.88 16.43
C ALA A 210 -5.18 0.71 17.40
N GLN A 211 -6.19 -0.15 17.58
CA GLN A 211 -6.13 -1.24 18.54
C GLN A 211 -5.66 -2.57 17.96
N THR A 212 -5.95 -2.85 16.69
CA THR A 212 -5.55 -4.12 16.07
C THR A 212 -4.29 -4.03 15.25
N GLY A 213 -3.92 -2.85 14.79
CA GLY A 213 -2.82 -2.65 13.84
C GLY A 213 -3.04 -3.39 12.51
N ALA A 214 -4.28 -3.72 12.16
CA ALA A 214 -4.62 -4.39 10.91
C ALA A 214 -4.21 -3.55 9.69
N ARG A 215 -4.02 -4.20 8.55
CA ARG A 215 -3.81 -3.50 7.27
C ARG A 215 -5.14 -2.99 6.74
N LEU A 216 -5.09 -1.91 5.94
CA LEU A 216 -6.30 -1.29 5.39
C LEU A 216 -7.20 -2.30 4.68
N ASN A 217 -6.63 -3.08 3.77
CA ASN A 217 -7.38 -4.09 3.01
C ASN A 217 -7.89 -5.27 3.87
N GLU A 218 -7.31 -5.53 5.04
CA GLU A 218 -7.77 -6.57 5.96
C GLU A 218 -9.09 -6.18 6.64
N ILE A 219 -9.21 -4.92 7.07
CA ILE A 219 -10.46 -4.40 7.68
C ILE A 219 -11.51 -4.14 6.59
N VAL A 220 -11.14 -3.43 5.53
CA VAL A 220 -12.08 -3.08 4.45
C VAL A 220 -12.56 -4.32 3.69
N GLY A 221 -11.69 -5.32 3.53
CA GLY A 221 -12.00 -6.58 2.86
C GLY A 221 -12.86 -7.55 3.68
N ALA A 222 -12.92 -7.39 5.00
CA ALA A 222 -13.64 -8.29 5.89
C ALA A 222 -15.16 -8.21 5.77
N SER A 223 -15.86 -9.19 6.33
CA SER A 223 -17.31 -9.17 6.59
C SER A 223 -17.59 -9.05 8.09
N MET A 224 -18.78 -8.59 8.46
CA MET A 224 -19.16 -8.36 9.86
C MET A 224 -19.14 -9.64 10.69
N GLY A 225 -19.49 -10.78 10.11
CA GLY A 225 -19.46 -12.09 10.79
C GLY A 225 -18.06 -12.61 11.13
N LEU A 226 -17.00 -11.93 10.66
CA LEU A 226 -15.62 -12.22 11.07
C LEU A 226 -15.25 -11.62 12.42
N ILE A 227 -16.11 -10.75 13.00
CA ILE A 227 -16.06 -10.34 14.41
C ILE A 227 -16.99 -11.24 15.18
N TYR A 228 -16.46 -12.03 16.12
CA TYR A 228 -17.22 -13.04 16.87
C TYR A 228 -16.62 -13.30 18.24
N SER A 229 -17.45 -13.90 19.13
CA SER A 229 -17.03 -14.37 20.44
C SER A 229 -16.83 -15.88 20.44
N GLU A 230 -15.80 -16.35 21.15
CA GLU A 230 -15.59 -17.76 21.49
C GLU A 230 -16.03 -18.12 22.92
N GLY A 231 -16.71 -17.20 23.58
CA GLY A 231 -17.04 -17.35 24.99
C GLY A 231 -15.97 -16.75 25.92
N GLY A 232 -16.29 -16.71 27.23
CA GLY A 232 -15.39 -16.15 28.24
C GLY A 232 -15.02 -14.68 28.02
N GLY A 233 -15.86 -13.90 27.35
CA GLY A 233 -15.62 -12.47 27.08
C GLY A 233 -14.58 -12.19 25.98
N ARG A 234 -14.06 -13.21 25.31
CA ARG A 234 -13.04 -13.05 24.28
C ARG A 234 -13.67 -12.87 22.91
N TRP A 235 -13.33 -11.75 22.28
CA TRP A 235 -13.76 -11.42 20.93
C TRP A 235 -12.58 -11.41 19.96
N TRP A 236 -12.83 -11.87 18.75
CA TRP A 236 -11.83 -12.04 17.70
C TRP A 236 -12.31 -11.45 16.39
N LEU A 237 -11.35 -11.00 15.58
CA LEU A 237 -11.54 -10.64 14.17
C LEU A 237 -10.64 -11.53 13.32
N ASP A 238 -11.23 -12.35 12.48
CA ASP A 238 -10.49 -13.13 11.49
C ASP A 238 -10.16 -12.24 10.28
N VAL A 239 -8.90 -12.23 9.88
CA VAL A 239 -8.44 -11.45 8.70
C VAL A 239 -7.55 -12.32 7.81
N ILE A 240 -7.52 -11.98 6.52
CA ILE A 240 -6.63 -12.61 5.55
C ILE A 240 -5.50 -11.64 5.25
N GLY A 241 -4.28 -12.01 5.63
CA GLY A 241 -3.08 -11.22 5.46
C GLY A 241 -2.42 -11.40 4.08
N LYS A 242 -1.25 -10.80 3.92
CA LYS A 242 -0.44 -10.93 2.69
C LYS A 242 -0.12 -12.41 2.41
N GLY A 243 -0.27 -12.83 1.15
CA GLY A 243 -0.05 -14.23 0.74
C GLY A 243 -1.18 -15.17 1.16
N ASN A 244 -2.40 -14.63 1.30
CA ASN A 244 -3.61 -15.40 1.67
C ASN A 244 -3.50 -16.13 3.02
N LYS A 245 -2.66 -15.64 3.94
CA LYS A 245 -2.44 -16.25 5.25
C LYS A 245 -3.49 -15.75 6.25
N PRO A 246 -4.36 -16.63 6.78
CA PRO A 246 -5.33 -16.27 7.80
C PRO A 246 -4.61 -15.95 9.11
N ARG A 247 -5.15 -14.99 9.86
CA ARG A 247 -4.78 -14.73 11.26
C ARG A 247 -5.93 -14.14 12.03
N ARG A 248 -5.84 -14.24 13.33
CA ARG A 248 -6.84 -13.74 14.27
C ARG A 248 -6.29 -12.52 14.98
N LEU A 249 -7.13 -11.50 15.10
CA LEU A 249 -6.82 -10.29 15.85
C LEU A 249 -7.73 -10.21 17.06
N PRO A 250 -7.20 -9.92 18.27
CA PRO A 250 -8.06 -9.68 19.42
C PRO A 250 -8.89 -8.42 19.19
N VAL A 251 -10.16 -8.46 19.61
CA VAL A 251 -11.07 -7.31 19.56
C VAL A 251 -11.25 -6.80 21.00
N PRO A 252 -10.59 -5.69 21.37
CA PRO A 252 -10.73 -5.10 22.70
C PRO A 252 -12.14 -4.53 22.94
N PRO A 253 -12.56 -4.35 24.21
CA PRO A 253 -13.90 -3.86 24.56
C PRO A 253 -14.28 -2.54 23.89
N GLN A 254 -13.35 -1.59 23.80
CA GLN A 254 -13.59 -0.29 23.16
C GLN A 254 -13.85 -0.43 21.65
N MET A 255 -13.16 -1.36 20.97
CA MET A 255 -13.42 -1.63 19.56
C MET A 255 -14.78 -2.29 19.36
N LEU A 256 -15.14 -3.23 20.24
CA LEU A 256 -16.43 -3.91 20.19
C LEU A 256 -17.58 -2.91 20.39
N GLU A 257 -17.46 -2.03 21.36
CA GLU A 257 -18.42 -0.94 21.60
C GLU A 257 -18.56 -0.03 20.37
N ALA A 258 -17.43 0.40 19.79
CA ALA A 258 -17.42 1.21 18.59
C ALA A 258 -18.09 0.48 17.41
N PHE A 259 -17.86 -0.82 17.27
CA PHE A 259 -18.50 -1.66 16.26
C PHE A 259 -20.02 -1.74 16.44
N ARG A 260 -20.51 -1.96 17.66
CA ARG A 260 -21.95 -2.01 17.97
C ARG A 260 -22.64 -0.68 17.64
N ARG A 261 -22.10 0.44 18.10
CA ARG A 261 -22.62 1.78 17.79
C ARG A 261 -22.63 2.07 16.29
N TYR A 262 -21.58 1.65 15.59
CA TYR A 262 -21.51 1.78 14.14
C TYR A 262 -22.62 0.96 13.46
N ARG A 263 -22.86 -0.29 13.87
CA ARG A 263 -23.96 -1.11 13.34
C ARG A 263 -25.32 -0.47 13.59
N GLU A 264 -25.59 -0.01 14.79
CA GLU A 264 -26.83 0.67 15.15
C GLU A 264 -27.07 1.92 14.30
N ALA A 265 -26.03 2.73 14.03
CA ALA A 265 -26.13 3.89 13.16
C ALA A 265 -26.53 3.54 11.71
N PHE A 266 -26.27 2.31 11.27
CA PHE A 266 -26.72 1.78 9.98
C PHE A 266 -28.05 1.02 10.06
N GLY A 267 -28.73 1.01 11.22
CA GLY A 267 -30.00 0.31 11.45
C GLY A 267 -29.87 -1.21 11.58
N LEU A 268 -28.68 -1.69 11.94
CA LEU A 268 -28.38 -3.10 12.14
C LEU A 268 -28.42 -3.44 13.62
N ALA A 269 -28.70 -4.71 13.96
CA ALA A 269 -28.58 -5.20 15.33
C ALA A 269 -27.13 -4.99 15.83
N PRO A 270 -26.91 -4.62 17.10
CA PRO A 270 -25.58 -4.32 17.64
C PRO A 270 -24.64 -5.52 17.54
N ASP A 271 -25.13 -6.71 17.81
CA ASP A 271 -24.35 -7.94 17.70
C ASP A 271 -24.52 -8.59 16.33
N THR A 272 -23.51 -9.34 15.94
CA THR A 272 -23.45 -10.07 14.67
C THR A 272 -23.31 -11.57 14.94
N ASN A 273 -23.52 -12.38 13.91
CA ASN A 273 -23.25 -13.82 13.94
C ASN A 273 -22.27 -14.22 12.85
N ARG A 274 -21.68 -15.40 12.94
CA ARG A 274 -20.69 -15.92 11.99
C ARG A 274 -21.18 -16.02 10.53
N ALA A 275 -22.50 -16.10 10.32
CA ALA A 275 -23.10 -16.17 8.99
C ALA A 275 -23.30 -14.78 8.35
N ASP A 276 -23.06 -13.68 9.08
CA ASP A 276 -23.21 -12.33 8.56
C ASP A 276 -22.17 -12.05 7.48
N ARG A 277 -22.60 -12.00 6.22
CA ARG A 277 -21.76 -11.73 5.03
C ARG A 277 -21.70 -10.26 4.65
N MET A 278 -22.36 -9.40 5.40
CA MET A 278 -22.34 -7.96 5.15
C MET A 278 -20.89 -7.43 5.25
N PRO A 279 -20.46 -6.54 4.34
CA PRO A 279 -19.13 -5.93 4.44
C PRO A 279 -18.91 -5.29 5.81
N LEU A 280 -17.73 -5.51 6.40
CA LEU A 280 -17.39 -4.94 7.71
C LEU A 280 -17.44 -3.41 7.69
N VAL A 281 -17.08 -2.79 6.58
CA VAL A 281 -17.09 -1.32 6.42
C VAL A 281 -18.03 -0.92 5.30
N LEU A 282 -19.08 -0.21 5.64
CA LEU A 282 -20.14 0.20 4.74
C LEU A 282 -19.91 1.64 4.22
N SER A 283 -20.29 1.87 2.98
CA SER A 283 -20.39 3.23 2.42
C SER A 283 -21.59 3.96 3.02
N SER A 284 -21.39 5.22 3.41
CA SER A 284 -22.50 6.08 3.89
C SER A 284 -23.16 6.89 2.76
N ARG A 285 -22.65 6.79 1.51
CA ARG A 285 -23.12 7.60 0.37
C ARG A 285 -24.26 6.96 -0.41
N SER A 286 -24.44 5.65 -0.32
CA SER A 286 -25.48 4.91 -1.06
C SER A 286 -26.61 4.50 -0.16
N ARG A 287 -27.87 4.50 -0.68
CA ARG A 287 -28.99 3.83 -0.03
C ARG A 287 -28.87 2.32 -0.03
N ALA A 288 -28.14 1.77 -1.01
CA ALA A 288 -27.82 0.35 -1.05
C ALA A 288 -26.62 0.05 -0.15
N VAL A 289 -26.67 -1.09 0.50
CA VAL A 289 -25.54 -1.61 1.31
C VAL A 289 -24.38 -1.92 0.38
N SER A 290 -23.33 -1.13 0.45
CA SER A 290 -22.13 -1.32 -0.35
C SER A 290 -20.88 -1.19 0.50
N ARG A 291 -19.84 -1.94 0.12
CA ARG A 291 -18.51 -1.88 0.75
C ARG A 291 -17.87 -0.53 0.50
N LEU A 292 -17.24 0.04 1.51
CA LEU A 292 -16.37 1.19 1.35
C LEU A 292 -15.08 0.75 0.64
N SER A 293 -14.57 1.53 -0.31
CA SER A 293 -13.29 1.23 -0.95
C SER A 293 -12.09 1.55 -0.04
N ASP A 294 -10.94 0.91 -0.31
CA ASP A 294 -9.69 1.21 0.41
C ASP A 294 -9.32 2.69 0.36
N GLU A 295 -9.48 3.31 -0.82
CA GLU A 295 -9.18 4.73 -1.00
C GLU A 295 -10.11 5.60 -0.16
N ALA A 296 -11.43 5.32 -0.19
CA ALA A 296 -12.40 6.08 0.58
C ALA A 296 -12.21 5.92 2.09
N ALA A 297 -11.82 4.74 2.57
CA ALA A 297 -11.49 4.51 3.99
C ALA A 297 -10.21 5.28 4.38
N GLY A 298 -9.19 5.27 3.52
CA GLY A 298 -7.98 6.04 3.72
C GLY A 298 -8.23 7.55 3.78
N GLU A 299 -9.04 8.07 2.87
CA GLU A 299 -9.40 9.50 2.83
C GLU A 299 -10.28 9.90 4.04
N ALA A 300 -11.20 9.03 4.48
CA ALA A 300 -12.00 9.29 5.69
C ALA A 300 -11.11 9.46 6.94
N LEU A 301 -10.11 8.59 7.12
CA LEU A 301 -9.19 8.70 8.25
C LEU A 301 -8.22 9.88 8.12
N LYS A 302 -7.77 10.23 6.91
CA LYS A 302 -6.99 11.45 6.70
C LYS A 302 -7.77 12.71 7.09
N ALA A 303 -9.07 12.77 6.77
CA ALA A 303 -9.94 13.86 7.18
C ALA A 303 -10.04 13.95 8.72
N VAL A 304 -10.19 12.80 9.42
CA VAL A 304 -10.18 12.77 10.89
C VAL A 304 -8.85 13.30 11.44
N PHE A 305 -7.73 12.86 10.89
CA PHE A 305 -6.39 13.32 11.34
C PHE A 305 -6.21 14.83 11.09
N ALA A 306 -6.66 15.34 9.94
CA ALA A 306 -6.56 16.76 9.63
C ALA A 306 -7.41 17.61 10.62
N GLU A 307 -8.61 17.18 10.94
CA GLU A 307 -9.47 17.84 11.93
C GLU A 307 -8.83 17.80 13.33
N ALA A 308 -8.32 16.64 13.75
CA ALA A 308 -7.64 16.48 15.04
C ALA A 308 -6.36 17.33 15.13
N ALA A 309 -5.62 17.49 14.03
CA ALA A 309 -4.47 18.39 13.96
C ALA A 309 -4.85 19.85 14.25
N LEU A 310 -5.98 20.32 13.73
CA LEU A 310 -6.50 21.66 14.02
C LEU A 310 -6.94 21.82 15.49
N VAL A 311 -7.44 20.74 16.11
CA VAL A 311 -7.76 20.75 17.54
C VAL A 311 -6.49 20.82 18.37
N ALA A 312 -5.48 20.00 18.06
CA ALA A 312 -4.18 20.01 18.71
C ALA A 312 -3.51 21.40 18.65
N GLU A 313 -3.56 22.06 17.49
CA GLU A 313 -3.03 23.43 17.34
C GLU A 313 -3.71 24.44 18.26
N ARG A 314 -5.05 24.38 18.32
CA ARG A 314 -5.82 25.27 19.21
C ARG A 314 -5.52 25.02 20.68
N GLN A 315 -5.10 23.82 21.05
CA GLN A 315 -4.67 23.44 22.40
C GLN A 315 -3.19 23.76 22.68
N GLY A 316 -2.45 24.25 21.69
CA GLY A 316 -1.02 24.55 21.81
C GLY A 316 -0.11 23.31 21.70
N ASP A 317 -0.64 22.13 21.34
CA ASP A 317 0.13 20.90 21.14
C ASP A 317 0.65 20.83 19.69
N GLY A 318 1.74 21.54 19.43
CA GLY A 318 2.36 21.60 18.10
C GLY A 318 2.90 20.26 17.63
N ASP A 319 3.40 19.41 18.53
CA ASP A 319 3.98 18.11 18.19
C ASP A 319 2.89 17.13 17.70
N SER A 320 1.80 17.00 18.44
CA SER A 320 0.65 16.21 18.02
C SER A 320 0.04 16.76 16.73
N ALA A 321 -0.06 18.07 16.57
CA ALA A 321 -0.59 18.69 15.35
C ALA A 321 0.28 18.33 14.12
N ALA A 322 1.59 18.44 14.25
CA ALA A 322 2.54 18.09 13.17
C ALA A 322 2.45 16.59 12.81
N ALA A 323 2.42 15.71 13.82
CA ALA A 323 2.30 14.27 13.63
C ALA A 323 0.97 13.90 12.94
N LEU A 324 -0.15 14.45 13.39
CA LEU A 324 -1.49 14.20 12.85
C LEU A 324 -1.62 14.66 11.39
N ARG A 325 -1.05 15.80 10.99
CA ARG A 325 -1.06 16.25 9.58
C ARG A 325 -0.41 15.26 8.62
N HIS A 326 0.60 14.52 9.07
CA HIS A 326 1.30 13.53 8.26
C HIS A 326 0.79 12.11 8.47
N ALA A 327 -0.15 11.90 9.38
CA ALA A 327 -0.64 10.59 9.76
C ALA A 327 -1.36 9.87 8.61
N SER A 328 -1.29 8.57 8.64
CA SER A 328 -2.01 7.66 7.75
C SER A 328 -2.41 6.40 8.53
N VAL A 329 -3.26 5.56 7.93
CA VAL A 329 -3.64 4.27 8.52
C VAL A 329 -2.40 3.44 8.92
N HIS A 330 -1.34 3.54 8.13
CA HIS A 330 -0.11 2.79 8.43
C HIS A 330 0.60 3.27 9.71
N TRP A 331 0.47 4.57 10.04
CA TRP A 331 0.98 5.11 11.30
C TRP A 331 0.25 4.52 12.51
N LEU A 332 -1.07 4.29 12.43
CA LEU A 332 -1.82 3.64 13.52
C LEU A 332 -1.29 2.24 13.82
N ARG A 333 -0.95 1.49 12.77
CA ARG A 333 -0.31 0.19 12.94
C ARG A 333 1.08 0.30 13.60
N HIS A 334 1.89 1.29 13.18
CA HIS A 334 3.17 1.56 13.83
C HIS A 334 2.97 1.93 15.30
N SER A 335 1.99 2.80 15.59
CA SER A 335 1.66 3.21 16.96
C SER A 335 1.27 2.02 17.84
N MET A 336 0.38 1.15 17.36
CA MET A 336 -0.03 -0.05 18.10
C MET A 336 1.17 -0.93 18.43
N LEU A 337 2.01 -1.25 17.44
CA LEU A 337 3.17 -2.10 17.64
C LEU A 337 4.21 -1.47 18.58
N THR A 338 4.48 -0.17 18.43
CA THR A 338 5.40 0.56 19.31
C THR A 338 4.88 0.60 20.76
N ASN A 339 3.59 0.93 20.95
CA ASN A 339 2.98 0.99 22.27
C ASN A 339 2.99 -0.37 22.97
N HIS A 340 2.65 -1.45 22.28
CA HIS A 340 2.71 -2.78 22.85
C HIS A 340 4.15 -3.25 23.12
N ALA A 341 5.11 -2.91 22.25
CA ALA A 341 6.53 -3.20 22.48
C ALA A 341 7.04 -2.49 23.74
N ASN A 342 6.70 -1.20 23.89
CA ASN A 342 7.07 -0.41 25.09
C ASN A 342 6.39 -0.94 26.37
N ASN A 343 5.21 -1.52 26.25
CA ASN A 343 4.50 -2.17 27.36
C ASN A 343 4.98 -3.63 27.64
N GLY A 344 6.09 -4.05 27.03
CA GLY A 344 6.71 -5.35 27.31
C GLY A 344 6.03 -6.56 26.68
N VAL A 345 5.13 -6.37 25.70
CA VAL A 345 4.54 -7.50 24.97
C VAL A 345 5.63 -8.23 24.19
N GLN A 346 5.68 -9.55 24.32
CA GLN A 346 6.70 -10.38 23.70
C GLN A 346 6.77 -10.19 22.18
N LEU A 347 7.97 -10.10 21.63
CA LEU A 347 8.23 -9.87 20.21
C LEU A 347 7.52 -10.89 19.29
N LYS A 348 7.45 -12.15 19.71
CA LYS A 348 6.75 -13.19 18.96
C LYS A 348 5.24 -12.92 18.86
N THR A 349 4.60 -12.52 19.96
CA THR A 349 3.20 -12.12 20.00
C THR A 349 2.92 -10.93 19.09
N LEU A 350 3.82 -9.94 19.11
CA LEU A 350 3.73 -8.77 18.20
C LEU A 350 3.88 -9.19 16.74
N GLN A 351 4.83 -10.09 16.43
CA GLN A 351 5.03 -10.60 15.08
C GLN A 351 3.77 -11.30 14.55
N ASP A 352 3.18 -12.17 15.35
CA ASP A 352 2.00 -12.95 14.97
C ASP A 352 0.77 -12.04 14.81
N THR A 353 0.55 -11.11 15.73
CA THR A 353 -0.51 -10.09 15.65
C THR A 353 -0.33 -9.22 14.40
N ALA A 354 0.88 -8.77 14.13
CA ALA A 354 1.19 -7.97 12.95
C ALA A 354 1.13 -8.78 11.63
N GLY A 355 1.33 -10.10 11.69
CA GLY A 355 1.48 -10.93 10.50
C GLY A 355 2.74 -10.53 9.69
N HIS A 356 3.86 -10.33 10.38
CA HIS A 356 5.15 -10.08 9.75
C HIS A 356 5.85 -11.42 9.44
N ALA A 357 6.13 -11.65 8.17
CA ALA A 357 6.85 -12.86 7.75
C ALA A 357 8.28 -12.93 8.31
N ASN A 358 8.91 -11.78 8.54
CA ASN A 358 10.26 -11.67 9.09
C ASN A 358 10.22 -10.96 10.45
N ILE A 359 10.79 -11.60 11.48
CA ILE A 359 10.85 -11.07 12.84
C ILE A 359 11.67 -9.75 12.92
N ALA A 360 12.67 -9.57 12.04
CA ALA A 360 13.43 -8.33 11.95
C ALA A 360 12.54 -7.10 11.67
N THR A 361 11.43 -7.30 10.97
CA THR A 361 10.45 -6.22 10.73
C THR A 361 9.75 -5.81 12.03
N THR A 362 9.53 -6.76 12.95
CA THR A 362 8.92 -6.49 14.26
C THR A 362 9.96 -5.97 15.25
N ALA A 363 11.20 -6.47 15.19
CA ALA A 363 12.29 -5.99 16.04
C ALA A 363 12.58 -4.49 15.86
N ALA A 364 12.26 -3.94 14.68
CA ALA A 364 12.37 -2.49 14.46
C ALA A 364 11.44 -1.64 15.34
N TYR A 365 10.49 -2.21 16.07
CA TYR A 365 9.64 -1.53 17.06
C TYR A 365 10.18 -1.60 18.48
N LEU A 366 11.19 -2.43 18.75
CA LEU A 366 11.86 -2.50 20.04
C LEU A 366 12.91 -1.39 20.14
N HIS A 367 12.45 -0.14 20.18
CA HIS A 367 13.35 0.99 20.35
C HIS A 367 13.43 1.33 21.83
N LYS A 368 14.47 0.84 22.48
CA LYS A 368 14.89 1.38 23.77
C LYS A 368 15.81 2.58 23.51
N THR A 369 15.61 3.65 24.27
CA THR A 369 16.58 4.75 24.31
C THR A 369 17.91 4.21 24.84
N ASP A 370 19.02 4.89 24.56
CA ASP A 370 20.31 4.48 25.09
C ASP A 370 20.30 4.43 26.63
N ASN A 371 19.53 5.31 27.27
CA ASN A 371 19.37 5.31 28.72
C ASN A 371 18.56 4.10 29.24
N GLU A 372 17.42 3.78 28.60
CA GLU A 372 16.63 2.59 28.95
C GLU A 372 17.41 1.30 28.74
N ARG A 373 18.21 1.23 27.68
CA ARG A 373 19.10 0.09 27.42
C ARG A 373 20.20 -0.03 28.47
N HIS A 374 20.82 1.09 28.86
CA HIS A 374 21.82 1.14 29.94
C HIS A 374 21.22 0.63 31.27
N ASP A 375 20.06 1.18 31.65
CA ASP A 375 19.41 0.83 32.92
C ASP A 375 18.98 -0.65 32.96
N GLU A 376 18.51 -1.20 31.85
CA GLU A 376 18.13 -2.62 31.76
C GLU A 376 19.36 -3.55 31.91
N ILE A 377 20.46 -3.22 31.23
CA ILE A 377 21.71 -4.01 31.35
C ILE A 377 22.24 -3.97 32.76
N ILE A 378 22.26 -2.79 33.42
CA ILE A 378 22.71 -2.68 34.80
C ILE A 378 21.80 -3.46 35.75
N LYS A 379 20.47 -3.38 35.60
CA LYS A 379 19.50 -4.18 36.39
C LYS A 379 19.68 -5.68 36.20
N SER A 380 19.95 -6.14 35.00
CA SER A 380 20.15 -7.57 34.71
C SER A 380 21.48 -8.11 35.19
N GLY A 381 22.52 -7.26 35.25
CA GLY A 381 23.85 -7.63 35.77
C GLY A 381 24.00 -7.55 37.28
N GLY A 382 23.07 -6.89 37.98
CA GLY A 382 23.11 -6.73 39.46
C GLY A 382 22.45 -7.86 40.27
N ASN A 383 22.02 -8.93 39.65
CA ASN A 383 21.43 -10.14 40.28
C ASN A 383 22.43 -11.32 40.29
N SER A 384 23.72 -11.04 40.47
CA SER A 384 24.73 -12.07 40.67
C SER A 384 25.24 -12.03 42.09
#